data_86aba8d41a853c325c61b6e95bdc2953
#
_entry.id   86aba8d41a853c325c61b6e95bdc2953
#
_cell.length_a   1.000
_cell.length_b   1.000
_cell.length_c   1.000
_cell.angle_alpha   90.00
_cell.angle_beta   90.00
_cell.angle_gamma   90.00
#
_symmetry.space_group_name_H-M   'P 1'
#
loop_
_entity.id
_entity.type
_entity.pdbx_description
1 polymer ?
#
loop_
_entity_poly.entity_id
_entity_poly.type
_entity_poly.pdbx_seq_one_letter_code
_entity_poly.pdbx_strand_id
1 'polypeptide(L)'
;PPYYTACPNPFLPEIIAEWQQERRELRDELGLPSDSENGPYQREPFAADVSEGKNDPIYNAHSYHTKVPHKAIMRYILHYTDPGDIVFDGFCGTGMTGVAAQLCGDKKTVESLGYRVDGKGVVWEGDKAISRLGARKAILNDLSPAATFIAYNYNTPVDAPAFEREARRVLAEVEAECGWMYETWHPNCEDPNRVKGRINY
;
A
#
# COMPACT_ATOMS: atom_id res chain seq x y z
N PRO A 1 -15.11 -0.59 13.04
CA PRO A 1 -14.32 -1.44 13.91
C PRO A 1 -12.86 -1.10 13.81
N PRO A 2 -12.11 -1.11 14.93
CA PRO A 2 -10.69 -0.89 14.90
C PRO A 2 -10.03 -2.10 14.23
N TYR A 3 -9.22 -1.82 13.28
CA TYR A 3 -8.62 -2.82 12.42
C TYR A 3 -7.18 -3.14 12.84
N TYR A 4 -6.69 -2.41 13.81
CA TYR A 4 -5.41 -2.62 14.48
C TYR A 4 -5.68 -2.67 15.99
N THR A 5 -5.72 -3.86 16.52
CA THR A 5 -5.95 -4.11 17.95
C THR A 5 -4.89 -5.07 18.47
N ALA A 6 -4.68 -5.09 19.77
CA ALA A 6 -3.85 -6.11 20.42
C ALA A 6 -4.50 -7.50 20.37
N CYS A 7 -5.71 -7.61 19.87
CA CYS A 7 -6.46 -8.85 19.70
C CYS A 7 -6.64 -9.15 18.21
N PRO A 8 -6.77 -10.42 17.82
CA PRO A 8 -7.20 -10.78 16.47
C PRO A 8 -8.50 -10.08 16.11
N ASN A 9 -8.63 -9.68 14.84
CA ASN A 9 -9.87 -9.10 14.35
C ASN A 9 -11.02 -10.14 14.46
N PRO A 10 -12.04 -9.91 15.28
CA PRO A 10 -13.10 -10.88 15.51
C PRO A 10 -13.97 -11.16 14.27
N PHE A 11 -13.95 -10.23 13.30
CA PHE A 11 -14.69 -10.37 12.03
C PHE A 11 -13.88 -11.06 10.94
N LEU A 12 -12.63 -11.42 11.21
CA LEU A 12 -11.75 -11.99 10.19
C LEU A 12 -12.30 -13.27 9.54
N PRO A 13 -12.92 -14.22 10.27
CA PRO A 13 -13.53 -15.40 9.66
C PRO A 13 -14.64 -15.07 8.64
N GLU A 14 -15.49 -14.10 8.97
CA GLU A 14 -16.57 -13.64 8.09
C GLU A 14 -16.01 -12.96 6.85
N ILE A 15 -15.03 -12.07 7.02
CA ILE A 15 -14.34 -11.38 5.93
C ILE A 15 -13.65 -12.38 4.99
N ILE A 16 -12.99 -13.41 5.54
CA ILE A 16 -12.35 -14.45 4.73
C ILE A 16 -13.40 -15.24 3.94
N ALA A 17 -14.52 -15.58 4.54
CA ALA A 17 -15.59 -16.32 3.86
C ALA A 17 -16.16 -15.49 2.68
N GLU A 18 -16.37 -14.19 2.89
CA GLU A 18 -16.81 -13.25 1.85
C GLU A 18 -15.77 -13.15 0.72
N TRP A 19 -14.49 -12.96 1.05
CA TRP A 19 -13.43 -12.91 0.07
C TRP A 19 -13.25 -14.22 -0.72
N GLN A 20 -13.47 -15.36 -0.08
CA GLN A 20 -13.45 -16.66 -0.77
C GLN A 20 -14.61 -16.80 -1.76
N GLN A 21 -15.77 -16.21 -1.46
CA GLN A 21 -16.88 -16.16 -2.39
C GLN A 21 -16.57 -15.24 -3.57
N GLU A 22 -16.15 -14.02 -3.31
CA GLU A 22 -15.70 -13.07 -4.37
C GLU A 22 -14.63 -13.68 -5.27
N ARG A 23 -13.69 -14.41 -4.67
CA ARG A 23 -12.63 -15.11 -5.42
C ARG A 23 -13.18 -16.18 -6.35
N ARG A 24 -14.18 -16.97 -5.90
CA ARG A 24 -14.80 -17.98 -6.76
C ARG A 24 -15.46 -17.34 -7.97
N GLU A 25 -16.24 -16.29 -7.75
CA GLU A 25 -16.93 -15.54 -8.80
C GLU A 25 -15.93 -14.94 -9.80
N LEU A 26 -14.86 -14.31 -9.30
CA LEU A 26 -13.80 -13.76 -10.13
C LEU A 26 -13.07 -14.82 -10.97
N ARG A 27 -12.82 -16.03 -10.40
CA ARG A 27 -12.18 -17.13 -11.13
C ARG A 27 -13.05 -17.64 -12.27
N ASP A 28 -14.36 -17.75 -12.02
CA ASP A 28 -15.33 -18.14 -13.05
C ASP A 28 -15.36 -17.11 -14.19
N GLU A 29 -15.40 -15.81 -13.86
CA GLU A 29 -15.34 -14.73 -14.86
C GLU A 29 -14.06 -14.73 -15.69
N LEU A 30 -12.93 -15.03 -15.06
CA LEU A 30 -11.62 -15.10 -15.72
C LEU A 30 -11.37 -16.44 -16.45
N GLY A 31 -12.28 -17.39 -16.35
CA GLY A 31 -12.12 -18.74 -16.89
C GLY A 31 -10.92 -19.49 -16.31
N LEU A 32 -10.64 -19.26 -15.01
CA LEU A 32 -9.60 -19.99 -14.27
C LEU A 32 -10.19 -21.28 -13.70
N PRO A 33 -9.42 -22.39 -13.66
CA PRO A 33 -9.90 -23.64 -13.11
C PRO A 33 -10.29 -23.48 -11.63
N SER A 34 -11.29 -24.22 -11.17
CA SER A 34 -11.69 -24.26 -9.78
C SER A 34 -10.59 -24.88 -8.90
N ASP A 35 -10.58 -24.58 -7.60
CA ASP A 35 -9.56 -25.12 -6.68
C ASP A 35 -9.60 -26.67 -6.63
N SER A 36 -10.74 -27.27 -6.88
CA SER A 36 -10.91 -28.74 -6.93
C SER A 36 -10.30 -29.39 -8.19
N GLU A 37 -10.09 -28.60 -9.24
CA GLU A 37 -9.55 -29.09 -10.53
C GLU A 37 -8.05 -28.90 -10.65
N ASN A 38 -7.45 -28.04 -9.83
CA ASN A 38 -6.05 -27.64 -9.94
C ASN A 38 -5.04 -28.65 -9.35
N GLY A 39 -5.47 -29.70 -8.69
CA GLY A 39 -4.54 -30.58 -7.97
C GLY A 39 -3.75 -29.84 -6.86
N PRO A 40 -2.66 -30.43 -6.35
CA PRO A 40 -1.85 -29.78 -5.34
C PRO A 40 -1.18 -28.52 -5.92
N TYR A 41 -1.21 -27.42 -5.14
CA TYR A 41 -0.53 -26.18 -5.52
C TYR A 41 0.96 -26.42 -5.75
N GLN A 42 1.43 -26.06 -6.94
CA GLN A 42 2.85 -26.13 -7.31
C GLN A 42 3.24 -24.89 -8.10
N ARG A 43 4.29 -24.21 -7.65
CA ARG A 43 4.95 -23.11 -8.38
C ARG A 43 6.45 -23.30 -8.30
N GLU A 44 7.15 -22.99 -9.37
CA GLU A 44 8.60 -22.99 -9.37
C GLU A 44 9.16 -21.95 -8.40
N PRO A 45 10.29 -22.25 -7.73
CA PRO A 45 10.96 -21.27 -6.87
C PRO A 45 11.26 -19.98 -7.64
N PHE A 46 11.00 -18.84 -7.00
CA PHE A 46 11.22 -17.53 -7.58
C PHE A 46 12.10 -16.67 -6.68
N ALA A 47 13.05 -15.96 -7.28
CA ALA A 47 13.89 -15.00 -6.58
C ALA A 47 14.02 -13.73 -7.44
N ALA A 48 13.89 -12.58 -6.80
CA ALA A 48 14.07 -11.28 -7.42
C ALA A 48 14.78 -10.32 -6.46
N ASP A 49 15.35 -9.24 -7.00
CA ASP A 49 15.96 -8.18 -6.20
C ASP A 49 14.90 -7.48 -5.34
N VAL A 50 15.13 -7.46 -4.03
CA VAL A 50 14.24 -6.83 -3.06
C VAL A 50 14.48 -5.32 -2.89
N SER A 51 15.41 -4.73 -3.65
CA SER A 51 15.71 -3.30 -3.62
C SER A 51 14.88 -2.47 -4.62
N GLU A 52 14.19 -3.13 -5.56
CA GLU A 52 13.40 -2.46 -6.57
C GLU A 52 12.26 -1.61 -5.97
N GLY A 53 12.20 -0.35 -6.38
CA GLY A 53 11.16 0.59 -5.92
C GLY A 53 11.53 1.41 -4.68
N LYS A 54 12.78 1.36 -4.20
CA LYS A 54 13.24 2.21 -3.08
C LYS A 54 13.13 3.72 -3.34
N ASN A 55 13.07 4.15 -4.60
CA ASN A 55 12.88 5.54 -4.99
C ASN A 55 11.41 5.91 -5.25
N ASP A 56 10.48 4.97 -5.05
CA ASP A 56 9.06 5.20 -5.28
C ASP A 56 8.46 6.10 -4.18
N PRO A 57 7.59 7.07 -4.55
CA PRO A 57 6.94 7.95 -3.58
C PRO A 57 6.15 7.20 -2.49
N ILE A 58 5.48 6.10 -2.84
CA ILE A 58 4.76 5.27 -1.87
C ILE A 58 5.72 4.69 -0.84
N TYR A 59 6.88 4.19 -1.30
CA TYR A 59 7.90 3.69 -0.39
C TYR A 59 8.50 4.79 0.48
N ASN A 60 8.69 5.99 -0.05
CA ASN A 60 9.34 7.11 0.64
C ASN A 60 8.40 7.97 1.49
N ALA A 61 7.09 7.69 1.51
CA ALA A 61 6.12 8.49 2.25
C ALA A 61 6.39 8.53 3.77
N HIS A 62 7.02 7.51 4.34
CA HIS A 62 7.56 7.52 5.70
C HIS A 62 8.73 6.54 5.83
N SER A 63 9.52 6.68 6.89
CA SER A 63 10.62 5.76 7.21
C SER A 63 10.15 4.63 8.15
N TYR A 64 10.59 3.40 7.88
CA TYR A 64 10.44 2.25 8.78
C TYR A 64 11.57 1.26 8.56
N HIS A 65 12.12 0.71 9.64
CA HIS A 65 13.45 0.08 9.65
C HIS A 65 13.57 -1.15 8.76
N THR A 66 12.52 -1.96 8.67
CA THR A 66 12.52 -3.25 7.95
C THR A 66 11.64 -3.23 6.69
N LYS A 67 11.24 -2.05 6.24
CA LYS A 67 10.32 -1.90 5.11
C LYS A 67 10.93 -2.40 3.81
N VAL A 68 10.23 -3.30 3.12
CA VAL A 68 10.56 -3.76 1.77
C VAL A 68 9.71 -2.99 0.75
N PRO A 69 10.27 -2.54 -0.38
CA PRO A 69 9.50 -1.85 -1.40
C PRO A 69 8.36 -2.70 -1.96
N HIS A 70 7.17 -2.11 -2.09
CA HIS A 70 5.99 -2.78 -2.62
C HIS A 70 6.22 -3.37 -4.02
N LYS A 71 7.01 -2.71 -4.88
CA LYS A 71 7.33 -3.21 -6.23
C LYS A 71 8.09 -4.54 -6.20
N ALA A 72 9.05 -4.67 -5.30
CA ALA A 72 9.74 -5.93 -5.11
C ALA A 72 8.79 -7.03 -4.62
N ILE A 73 7.90 -6.72 -3.67
CA ILE A 73 6.90 -7.66 -3.16
C ILE A 73 5.90 -8.06 -4.26
N MET A 74 5.49 -7.13 -5.13
CA MET A 74 4.58 -7.41 -6.24
C MET A 74 5.07 -8.54 -7.15
N ARG A 75 6.38 -8.63 -7.41
CA ARG A 75 6.93 -9.72 -8.23
C ARG A 75 6.65 -11.08 -7.63
N TYR A 76 6.80 -11.23 -6.32
CA TYR A 76 6.49 -12.47 -5.62
C TYR A 76 4.99 -12.76 -5.61
N ILE A 77 4.16 -11.75 -5.35
CA ILE A 77 2.70 -11.92 -5.35
C ILE A 77 2.22 -12.33 -6.74
N LEU A 78 2.67 -11.66 -7.81
CA LEU A 78 2.31 -12.01 -9.18
C LEU A 78 2.74 -13.44 -9.53
N HIS A 79 3.92 -13.89 -9.07
CA HIS A 79 4.41 -15.24 -9.35
C HIS A 79 3.63 -16.33 -8.62
N TYR A 80 3.31 -16.10 -7.34
CA TYR A 80 2.76 -17.16 -6.48
C TYR A 80 1.23 -17.15 -6.37
N THR A 81 0.54 -16.13 -6.86
CA THR A 81 -0.91 -15.98 -6.65
C THR A 81 -1.65 -15.62 -7.93
N ASP A 82 -2.93 -15.91 -7.94
CA ASP A 82 -3.90 -15.47 -8.93
C ASP A 82 -4.74 -14.27 -8.40
N PRO A 83 -5.43 -13.50 -9.26
CA PRO A 83 -6.36 -12.46 -8.83
C PRO A 83 -7.37 -12.96 -7.80
N GLY A 84 -7.61 -12.17 -6.75
CA GLY A 84 -8.52 -12.49 -5.66
C GLY A 84 -7.95 -13.41 -4.59
N ASP A 85 -6.76 -13.99 -4.78
CA ASP A 85 -6.10 -14.81 -3.74
C ASP A 85 -5.80 -13.97 -2.50
N ILE A 86 -5.73 -14.66 -1.35
CA ILE A 86 -5.44 -14.05 -0.05
C ILE A 86 -3.96 -14.22 0.27
N VAL A 87 -3.28 -13.10 0.48
CA VAL A 87 -1.89 -13.05 0.92
C VAL A 87 -1.85 -12.77 2.42
N PHE A 88 -1.15 -13.60 3.17
CA PHE A 88 -0.95 -13.40 4.61
C PHE A 88 0.48 -12.92 4.89
N ASP A 89 0.59 -11.83 5.65
CA ASP A 89 1.85 -11.31 6.17
C ASP A 89 1.78 -11.16 7.69
N GLY A 90 2.44 -12.07 8.39
CA GLY A 90 2.44 -12.15 9.85
C GLY A 90 3.31 -11.10 10.55
N PHE A 91 4.17 -10.40 9.80
CA PHE A 91 5.12 -9.38 10.30
C PHE A 91 5.17 -8.21 9.32
N CYS A 92 3.99 -7.66 8.99
CA CYS A 92 3.79 -6.75 7.87
C CYS A 92 4.50 -5.40 7.99
N GLY A 93 5.06 -5.07 9.15
CA GLY A 93 5.60 -3.75 9.39
C GLY A 93 4.56 -2.69 9.05
N THR A 94 4.87 -1.82 8.11
CA THR A 94 3.98 -0.74 7.66
C THR A 94 3.06 -1.12 6.50
N GLY A 95 2.89 -2.41 6.21
CA GLY A 95 1.86 -2.92 5.31
C GLY A 95 2.16 -2.82 3.82
N MET A 96 3.43 -2.80 3.42
CA MET A 96 3.81 -2.77 2.00
C MET A 96 3.32 -3.99 1.23
N THR A 97 3.13 -5.12 1.89
CA THR A 97 2.53 -6.32 1.29
C THR A 97 1.08 -6.08 0.87
N GLY A 98 0.31 -5.36 1.68
CA GLY A 98 -1.06 -4.99 1.32
C GLY A 98 -1.11 -4.03 0.12
N VAL A 99 -0.24 -3.02 0.10
CA VAL A 99 -0.08 -2.11 -1.03
C VAL A 99 0.28 -2.89 -2.30
N ALA A 100 1.24 -3.81 -2.21
CA ALA A 100 1.66 -4.66 -3.33
C ALA A 100 0.51 -5.55 -3.84
N ALA A 101 -0.27 -6.14 -2.93
CA ALA A 101 -1.42 -6.98 -3.27
C ALA A 101 -2.48 -6.20 -4.06
N GLN A 102 -2.79 -4.98 -3.65
CA GLN A 102 -3.73 -4.10 -4.35
C GLN A 102 -3.18 -3.66 -5.71
N LEU A 103 -1.91 -3.22 -5.78
CA LEU A 103 -1.28 -2.71 -7.00
C LEU A 103 -1.01 -3.78 -8.06
N CYS A 104 -1.09 -5.06 -7.73
CA CYS A 104 -1.15 -6.13 -8.73
C CYS A 104 -2.39 -6.03 -9.64
N GLY A 105 -3.38 -5.21 -9.29
CA GLY A 105 -4.53 -4.84 -10.13
C GLY A 105 -4.32 -3.58 -10.99
N ASP A 106 -3.26 -2.81 -10.75
CA ASP A 106 -2.97 -1.61 -11.52
C ASP A 106 -2.03 -1.90 -12.70
N LYS A 107 -2.57 -1.79 -13.91
CA LYS A 107 -1.85 -2.09 -15.14
C LYS A 107 -0.55 -1.28 -15.26
N LYS A 108 -0.60 0.03 -14.96
CA LYS A 108 0.57 0.91 -15.13
C LYS A 108 1.69 0.51 -14.16
N THR A 109 1.34 0.19 -12.94
CA THR A 109 2.30 -0.25 -11.93
C THR A 109 2.91 -1.60 -12.32
N VAL A 110 2.11 -2.57 -12.77
CA VAL A 110 2.61 -3.87 -13.24
C VAL A 110 3.53 -3.70 -14.45
N GLU A 111 3.16 -2.86 -15.42
CA GLU A 111 4.02 -2.57 -16.57
C GLU A 111 5.32 -1.84 -16.19
N SER A 112 5.30 -1.03 -15.12
CA SER A 112 6.51 -0.38 -14.60
C SER A 112 7.56 -1.36 -14.04
N LEU A 113 7.17 -2.60 -13.77
CA LEU A 113 8.09 -3.68 -13.39
C LEU A 113 8.79 -4.33 -14.61
N GLY A 114 8.54 -3.84 -15.83
CA GLY A 114 9.08 -4.42 -17.05
C GLY A 114 8.23 -5.55 -17.64
N TYR A 115 7.06 -5.82 -17.08
CA TYR A 115 6.10 -6.77 -17.63
C TYR A 115 5.23 -6.14 -18.72
N ARG A 116 4.64 -6.97 -19.56
CA ARG A 116 3.63 -6.57 -20.54
C ARG A 116 2.27 -7.12 -20.13
N VAL A 117 1.23 -6.29 -20.18
CA VAL A 117 -0.15 -6.71 -19.91
C VAL A 117 -0.97 -6.60 -21.17
N ASP A 118 -1.49 -7.73 -21.64
CA ASP A 118 -2.30 -7.78 -22.86
C ASP A 118 -3.76 -7.31 -22.65
N GLY A 119 -4.54 -7.31 -23.75
CA GLY A 119 -5.94 -6.90 -23.73
C GLY A 119 -6.87 -7.83 -22.94
N LYS A 120 -6.40 -9.01 -22.55
CA LYS A 120 -7.12 -10.00 -21.74
C LYS A 120 -6.65 -10.00 -20.27
N GLY A 121 -5.77 -9.08 -19.91
CA GLY A 121 -5.22 -8.98 -18.56
C GLY A 121 -4.15 -10.03 -18.23
N VAL A 122 -3.62 -10.75 -19.22
CA VAL A 122 -2.50 -11.66 -18.97
C VAL A 122 -1.21 -10.87 -18.84
N VAL A 123 -0.43 -11.18 -17.80
CA VAL A 123 0.87 -10.57 -17.52
C VAL A 123 1.97 -11.45 -18.11
N TRP A 124 2.80 -10.85 -18.93
CA TRP A 124 3.87 -11.51 -19.69
C TRP A 124 5.25 -11.02 -19.29
N GLU A 125 6.17 -11.94 -19.12
CA GLU A 125 7.61 -11.68 -19.05
C GLU A 125 8.26 -12.25 -20.31
N GLY A 126 8.65 -11.37 -21.23
CA GLY A 126 8.99 -11.78 -22.59
C GLY A 126 7.81 -12.50 -23.26
N ASP A 127 8.02 -13.75 -23.67
CA ASP A 127 7.00 -14.60 -24.31
C ASP A 127 6.31 -15.56 -23.33
N LYS A 128 6.67 -15.51 -22.05
CA LYS A 128 6.09 -16.37 -21.01
C LYS A 128 4.96 -15.66 -20.28
N ALA A 129 3.77 -16.25 -20.28
CA ALA A 129 2.68 -15.82 -19.40
C ALA A 129 3.02 -16.22 -17.95
N ILE A 130 3.08 -15.25 -17.05
CA ILE A 130 3.50 -15.47 -15.65
C ILE A 130 2.37 -15.27 -14.66
N SER A 131 1.37 -14.45 -14.98
CA SER A 131 0.30 -14.10 -14.05
C SER A 131 -0.89 -13.50 -14.78
N ARG A 132 -1.88 -13.04 -14.01
CA ARG A 132 -2.98 -12.20 -14.47
C ARG A 132 -3.07 -10.92 -13.68
N LEU A 133 -3.46 -9.84 -14.36
CA LEU A 133 -3.76 -8.55 -13.75
C LEU A 133 -5.01 -8.68 -12.87
N GLY A 134 -4.92 -8.20 -11.66
CA GLY A 134 -6.02 -8.17 -10.70
C GLY A 134 -5.49 -8.00 -9.28
N ALA A 135 -6.23 -7.32 -8.43
CA ALA A 135 -5.86 -7.15 -7.04
C ALA A 135 -5.93 -8.50 -6.29
N ARG A 136 -5.07 -8.64 -5.28
CA ARG A 136 -5.14 -9.70 -4.27
C ARG A 136 -5.61 -9.08 -2.97
N LYS A 137 -6.19 -9.89 -2.11
CA LYS A 137 -6.57 -9.51 -0.75
C LYS A 137 -5.36 -9.70 0.18
N ALA A 138 -5.27 -8.93 1.26
CA ALA A 138 -4.18 -9.07 2.21
C ALA A 138 -4.69 -9.14 3.65
N ILE A 139 -4.13 -10.08 4.41
CA ILE A 139 -4.28 -10.14 5.87
C ILE A 139 -2.93 -9.74 6.44
N LEU A 140 -2.91 -8.61 7.15
CA LEU A 140 -1.71 -8.00 7.69
C LEU A 140 -1.71 -8.08 9.21
N ASN A 141 -0.65 -8.59 9.78
CA ASN A 141 -0.47 -8.66 11.23
C ASN A 141 0.92 -8.14 11.60
N ASP A 142 1.02 -7.49 12.74
CA ASP A 142 2.29 -7.11 13.36
C ASP A 142 2.14 -7.00 14.88
N LEU A 143 3.22 -7.18 15.62
CA LEU A 143 3.23 -7.01 17.08
C LEU A 143 3.21 -5.54 17.49
N SER A 144 3.64 -4.65 16.61
CA SER A 144 3.70 -3.21 16.88
C SER A 144 2.37 -2.53 16.55
N PRO A 145 1.67 -1.93 17.52
CA PRO A 145 0.49 -1.11 17.25
C PRO A 145 0.76 0.06 16.31
N ALA A 146 1.97 0.63 16.35
CA ALA A 146 2.38 1.69 15.43
C ALA A 146 2.48 1.17 14.00
N ALA A 147 3.05 -0.01 13.79
CA ALA A 147 3.15 -0.64 12.48
C ALA A 147 1.76 -0.93 11.90
N THR A 148 0.88 -1.57 12.66
CA THR A 148 -0.49 -1.89 12.21
C THR A 148 -1.33 -0.63 11.95
N PHE A 149 -1.14 0.43 12.74
CA PHE A 149 -1.77 1.73 12.48
C PHE A 149 -1.32 2.33 11.13
N ILE A 150 -0.02 2.32 10.87
CA ILE A 150 0.52 2.81 9.59
C ILE A 150 0.05 1.91 8.44
N ALA A 151 0.10 0.58 8.61
CA ALA A 151 -0.36 -0.38 7.62
C ALA A 151 -1.84 -0.16 7.27
N TYR A 152 -2.69 0.09 8.27
CA TYR A 152 -4.10 0.43 8.06
C TYR A 152 -4.26 1.67 7.18
N ASN A 153 -3.55 2.76 7.51
CA ASN A 153 -3.64 4.01 6.76
C ASN A 153 -3.14 3.89 5.31
N TYR A 154 -2.09 3.08 5.07
CA TYR A 154 -1.61 2.82 3.71
C TYR A 154 -2.60 2.02 2.85
N ASN A 155 -3.35 1.13 3.48
CA ASN A 155 -4.19 0.15 2.77
C ASN A 155 -5.68 0.51 2.77
N THR A 156 -6.06 1.61 3.42
CA THR A 156 -7.45 2.08 3.46
C THR A 156 -7.66 3.22 2.47
N PRO A 157 -8.64 3.12 1.57
CA PRO A 157 -8.99 4.22 0.68
C PRO A 157 -9.39 5.47 1.46
N VAL A 158 -8.96 6.64 1.00
CA VAL A 158 -9.30 7.94 1.58
C VAL A 158 -9.78 8.88 0.49
N ASP A 159 -10.78 9.73 0.81
CA ASP A 159 -11.14 10.87 -0.04
C ASP A 159 -10.05 11.95 0.10
N ALA A 160 -9.05 11.90 -0.79
CA ALA A 160 -7.92 12.82 -0.75
C ALA A 160 -8.32 14.30 -0.85
N PRO A 161 -9.30 14.72 -1.71
CA PRO A 161 -9.81 16.08 -1.72
C PRO A 161 -10.47 16.51 -0.41
N ALA A 162 -11.24 15.64 0.24
CA ALA A 162 -11.83 15.93 1.54
C ALA A 162 -10.77 16.06 2.63
N PHE A 163 -9.79 15.14 2.64
CA PHE A 163 -8.66 15.20 3.56
C PHE A 163 -7.86 16.50 3.39
N GLU A 164 -7.54 16.89 2.16
CA GLU A 164 -6.78 18.11 1.89
C GLU A 164 -7.50 19.37 2.37
N ARG A 165 -8.82 19.48 2.11
CA ARG A 165 -9.62 20.61 2.60
C ARG A 165 -9.57 20.72 4.12
N GLU A 166 -9.76 19.58 4.81
CA GLU A 166 -9.77 19.56 6.29
C GLU A 166 -8.38 19.82 6.87
N ALA A 167 -7.34 19.26 6.30
CA ALA A 167 -5.96 19.54 6.71
C ALA A 167 -5.61 21.02 6.56
N ARG A 168 -5.99 21.65 5.46
CA ARG A 168 -5.79 23.11 5.26
C ARG A 168 -6.58 23.95 6.27
N ARG A 169 -7.81 23.54 6.58
CA ARG A 169 -8.63 24.21 7.60
C ARG A 169 -7.96 24.17 8.97
N VAL A 170 -7.55 22.98 9.40
CA VAL A 170 -6.86 22.77 10.70
C VAL A 170 -5.54 23.55 10.74
N LEU A 171 -4.74 23.51 9.69
CA LEU A 171 -3.50 24.27 9.62
C LEU A 171 -3.71 25.77 9.73
N ALA A 172 -4.75 26.32 9.07
CA ALA A 172 -5.08 27.73 9.15
C ALA A 172 -5.51 28.15 10.57
N GLU A 173 -6.28 27.31 11.26
CA GLU A 173 -6.68 27.56 12.65
C GLU A 173 -5.48 27.53 13.60
N VAL A 174 -4.62 26.51 13.48
CA VAL A 174 -3.39 26.41 14.29
C VAL A 174 -2.43 27.57 13.97
N GLU A 175 -2.32 27.98 12.71
CA GLU A 175 -1.51 29.14 12.34
C GLU A 175 -2.03 30.44 12.95
N ALA A 176 -3.34 30.64 12.95
CA ALA A 176 -3.96 31.81 13.57
C ALA A 176 -3.74 31.89 15.09
N GLU A 177 -3.76 30.72 15.75
CA GLU A 177 -3.59 30.63 17.20
C GLU A 177 -2.10 30.62 17.61
N CYS A 178 -1.28 29.87 16.92
CA CYS A 178 0.09 29.54 17.33
C CYS A 178 1.18 30.15 16.40
N GLY A 179 0.82 30.81 15.32
CA GLY A 179 1.79 31.35 14.35
C GLY A 179 2.82 32.29 14.95
N TRP A 180 2.46 33.01 16.01
CA TRP A 180 3.35 33.89 16.75
C TRP A 180 4.59 33.16 17.32
N MET A 181 4.52 31.85 17.57
CA MET A 181 5.65 31.05 18.08
C MET A 181 6.79 30.94 17.06
N TYR A 182 6.48 31.14 15.78
CA TYR A 182 7.42 31.08 14.67
C TYR A 182 7.85 32.45 14.17
N GLU A 183 7.46 33.51 14.88
CA GLU A 183 7.84 34.88 14.55
C GLU A 183 9.11 35.29 15.31
N THR A 184 10.02 35.95 14.61
CA THR A 184 11.23 36.52 15.20
C THR A 184 11.55 37.88 14.59
N TRP A 185 12.27 38.70 15.32
CA TRP A 185 12.83 39.94 14.80
C TRP A 185 14.04 39.61 13.94
N HIS A 186 14.16 40.26 12.76
CA HIS A 186 15.35 40.13 11.94
C HIS A 186 16.57 40.69 12.72
N PRO A 187 17.61 39.88 13.00
CA PRO A 187 18.67 40.28 13.94
C PRO A 187 19.50 41.46 13.45
N ASN A 188 19.63 41.63 12.13
CA ASN A 188 20.47 42.64 11.50
C ASN A 188 19.70 43.79 10.84
N CYS A 189 18.43 43.98 11.18
CA CYS A 189 17.59 45.03 10.62
C CYS A 189 17.82 46.33 11.40
N GLU A 190 18.42 47.33 10.74
CA GLU A 190 18.59 48.70 11.29
C GLU A 190 17.33 49.56 11.11
N ASP A 191 16.30 49.04 10.44
CA ASP A 191 15.07 49.75 10.21
C ASP A 191 14.31 49.99 11.55
N PRO A 192 14.00 51.25 11.90
CA PRO A 192 13.22 51.59 13.09
C PRO A 192 11.81 51.01 13.05
N ASN A 193 11.28 50.63 11.88
CA ASN A 193 10.00 49.96 11.72
C ASN A 193 10.13 48.45 11.63
N ARG A 194 10.96 47.84 12.42
CA ARG A 194 11.20 46.38 12.42
C ARG A 194 9.92 45.60 12.28
N VAL A 195 9.86 44.74 11.27
CA VAL A 195 8.78 43.80 11.04
C VAL A 195 9.25 42.44 11.52
N LYS A 196 8.40 41.73 12.22
CA LYS A 196 8.65 40.31 12.55
C LYS A 196 8.62 39.50 11.27
N GLY A 197 9.60 38.66 11.08
CA GLY A 197 9.65 37.64 10.03
C GLY A 197 9.35 36.25 10.60
N ARG A 198 8.98 35.34 9.74
CA ARG A 198 8.85 33.91 10.09
C ARG A 198 10.19 33.22 9.97
N ILE A 199 10.44 32.27 10.89
CA ILE A 199 11.57 31.36 10.80
C ILE A 199 11.26 30.37 9.68
N ASN A 200 12.12 30.35 8.65
CA ASN A 200 12.11 29.30 7.64
C ASN A 200 13.18 28.27 8.01
N TYR A 201 12.80 26.98 7.97
CA TYR A 201 13.70 25.85 8.18
C TYR A 201 14.31 25.41 6.86
#